data_b3b5920b343c19b530ce44876463c86b
#
_entry.id   b3b5920b343c19b530ce44876463c86b
#
_cell.length_a   1.000
_cell.length_b   1.000
_cell.length_c   1.000
_cell.angle_alpha   90.00
_cell.angle_beta   90.00
_cell.angle_gamma   90.00
#
_symmetry.space_group_name_H-M   'P 1'
#
loop_
_entity.id
_entity.type
_entity.pdbx_description
1 polymer ?
#
loop_
_entity_poly.entity_id
_entity_poly.type
_entity_poly.pdbx_seq_one_letter_code
_entity_poly.pdbx_strand_id
1 'polypeptide(L)'
;MARRRSPSFRILILIALTASAGRLQAAPEEGQVTLMDPVFVEASPVSSGAAMEKPWRYLSEPGFEILSRCSNSFNADYTRALRRAAAARLALLPEIFWGDLPTPIKIVLYDRPPERIGFLSSSPIDLSWIAEDSAILGSDSIRLSHPVTLGDGDTFINCGNYWDVQADNSDFSLDVDSSILIENRVPHFPAWFVAGLEGPNGLYVNRTLGWTLRGDSMTLPNALWTSSAETIALQKAARRASKEKVERKPPALLPLERLFDGAVPAEQRKLWNAEAALFVRWGLFGRGDRQAFLDFVDRSAREPITEALFRQHLGIGYSDAQKALGEYLLVAVGEPIAVPFTVPPDEPVNFREATPTEVARILGDWGRLEARSPEEYSHDFRRESLDQADKLYERIFARREDDPLFLAGFGLYELQTEDNLRARNALKAATAAGVVRPRAYVELARLRLEESLPSDQEGIGDLSRDEFAEIVALLNTARLQMPSLRSTYFVLARAFEHAPSKPTLGDLWPLSEGVRLFPQNSNLAYSVATLYRRLGYTDEAASMAHRAIAFAETDGDRSLLSGLLARLAK
;
A
#
# COMPACT_ATOMS: atom_id res chain seq x y z
N MET A 1 -1.10 29.90 33.75
CA MET A 1 0.21 29.54 33.18
C MET A 1 -0.01 28.99 31.77
N ALA A 2 0.44 29.69 30.77
CA ALA A 2 0.07 29.50 29.38
C ALA A 2 0.88 28.36 28.73
N ARG A 3 0.19 27.36 28.20
CA ARG A 3 0.80 26.32 27.35
C ARG A 3 1.06 26.90 25.97
N ARG A 4 2.32 27.05 25.62
CA ARG A 4 2.76 27.34 24.24
C ARG A 4 2.53 26.08 23.38
N ARG A 5 1.66 26.20 22.40
CA ARG A 5 1.51 25.25 21.30
C ARG A 5 2.60 25.55 20.26
N SER A 6 3.38 24.56 19.89
CA SER A 6 4.31 24.61 18.77
C SER A 6 3.49 24.56 17.45
N PRO A 7 3.85 25.34 16.43
CA PRO A 7 3.11 25.34 15.18
C PRO A 7 3.55 24.16 14.31
N SER A 8 2.60 23.31 13.96
CA SER A 8 2.74 22.34 12.87
C SER A 8 2.83 23.10 11.56
N PHE A 9 3.93 22.96 10.83
CA PHE A 9 4.06 23.43 9.47
C PHE A 9 3.19 22.54 8.56
N ARG A 10 1.96 22.99 8.33
CA ARG A 10 1.12 22.52 7.24
C ARG A 10 1.37 23.45 6.07
N ILE A 11 1.91 22.92 4.96
CA ILE A 11 1.92 23.64 3.69
C ILE A 11 0.48 23.65 3.19
N LEU A 12 -0.18 24.79 3.39
CA LEU A 12 -1.49 25.08 2.83
C LEU A 12 -1.26 25.58 1.40
N ILE A 13 -1.61 24.77 0.40
CA ILE A 13 -1.77 25.27 -0.97
C ILE A 13 -3.08 26.05 -1.00
N LEU A 14 -2.96 27.37 -0.97
CA LEU A 14 -4.07 28.29 -1.10
C LEU A 14 -4.42 28.42 -2.57
N ILE A 15 -5.48 27.73 -3.03
CA ILE A 15 -6.09 28.03 -4.34
C ILE A 15 -7.00 29.24 -4.15
N ALA A 16 -6.59 30.38 -4.73
CA ALA A 16 -7.39 31.58 -4.76
C ALA A 16 -8.57 31.40 -5.74
N LEU A 17 -9.77 31.25 -5.22
CA LEU A 17 -11.02 31.37 -5.98
C LEU A 17 -11.31 32.85 -6.22
N THR A 18 -11.03 33.34 -7.44
CA THR A 18 -11.60 34.61 -7.93
C THR A 18 -12.98 34.34 -8.49
N ALA A 19 -13.99 34.75 -7.77
CA ALA A 19 -15.36 34.79 -8.26
C ALA A 19 -15.49 35.91 -9.29
N SER A 20 -15.72 35.57 -10.55
CA SER A 20 -16.25 36.50 -11.55
C SER A 20 -17.70 36.11 -11.89
N ALA A 21 -18.62 36.92 -11.45
CA ALA A 21 -20.01 36.88 -11.85
C ALA A 21 -20.14 37.27 -13.32
N GLY A 22 -20.76 36.42 -14.11
CA GLY A 22 -21.00 36.73 -15.53
C GLY A 22 -21.94 35.76 -16.22
N ARG A 23 -23.21 36.15 -16.29
CA ARG A 23 -24.24 35.82 -17.30
C ARG A 23 -24.66 34.36 -17.49
N LEU A 24 -25.89 34.10 -17.08
CA LEU A 24 -26.74 33.03 -17.61
C LEU A 24 -26.75 33.07 -19.14
N GLN A 25 -26.26 32.02 -19.76
CA GLN A 25 -26.52 31.69 -21.14
C GLN A 25 -27.02 30.24 -21.22
N ALA A 26 -27.93 30.02 -22.15
CA ALA A 26 -28.78 28.86 -22.35
C ALA A 26 -28.08 27.50 -22.17
N ALA A 27 -28.84 26.51 -21.71
CA ALA A 27 -28.46 25.12 -21.61
C ALA A 27 -27.85 24.63 -22.93
N PRO A 28 -26.67 24.00 -22.90
CA PRO A 28 -26.21 23.25 -24.04
C PRO A 28 -27.03 21.96 -24.14
N GLU A 29 -27.42 21.65 -25.38
CA GLU A 29 -27.99 20.38 -25.80
C GLU A 29 -27.21 19.20 -25.17
N GLU A 30 -27.93 18.12 -24.88
CA GLU A 30 -27.37 16.84 -24.44
C GLU A 30 -26.26 16.40 -25.40
N GLY A 31 -25.03 16.79 -25.08
CA GLY A 31 -23.87 16.29 -25.77
C GLY A 31 -23.77 14.79 -25.49
N GLN A 32 -23.95 13.98 -26.51
CA GLN A 32 -23.58 12.57 -26.49
C GLN A 32 -22.18 12.46 -25.89
N VAL A 33 -22.09 11.85 -24.70
CA VAL A 33 -20.81 11.44 -24.12
C VAL A 33 -20.23 10.43 -25.10
N THR A 34 -19.29 10.86 -25.91
CA THR A 34 -18.52 9.98 -26.77
C THR A 34 -17.75 9.07 -25.81
N LEU A 35 -18.19 7.82 -25.69
CA LEU A 35 -17.33 6.76 -25.18
C LEU A 35 -16.00 6.94 -25.92
N MET A 36 -14.88 7.02 -25.18
CA MET A 36 -13.57 6.97 -25.81
C MET A 36 -13.58 5.71 -26.69
N ASP A 37 -13.65 5.90 -28.00
CA ASP A 37 -13.45 4.79 -28.92
C ASP A 37 -12.11 4.15 -28.56
N PRO A 38 -12.05 2.81 -28.42
CA PRO A 38 -10.79 2.16 -28.23
C PRO A 38 -9.86 2.60 -29.38
N VAL A 39 -8.77 3.28 -29.02
CA VAL A 39 -7.78 3.68 -30.02
C VAL A 39 -7.10 2.40 -30.48
N PHE A 40 -7.68 1.77 -31.50
CA PHE A 40 -7.04 0.68 -32.21
C PHE A 40 -5.86 1.27 -32.99
N VAL A 41 -4.72 1.32 -32.35
CA VAL A 41 -3.47 1.49 -33.08
C VAL A 41 -3.17 0.13 -33.72
N GLU A 42 -3.40 0.03 -35.02
CA GLU A 42 -2.95 -1.13 -35.78
C GLU A 42 -1.48 -1.38 -35.46
N ALA A 43 -1.17 -2.53 -34.90
CA ALA A 43 0.19 -2.93 -34.67
C ALA A 43 0.89 -2.96 -36.03
N SER A 44 1.78 -2.00 -36.29
CA SER A 44 2.61 -2.05 -37.48
C SER A 44 3.30 -3.40 -37.55
N PRO A 45 3.29 -4.09 -38.70
CA PRO A 45 3.92 -5.41 -38.83
C PRO A 45 5.37 -5.30 -38.39
N VAL A 46 5.76 -6.17 -37.49
CA VAL A 46 7.12 -6.25 -36.94
C VAL A 46 8.08 -6.48 -38.11
N SER A 47 8.67 -5.41 -38.60
CA SER A 47 9.79 -5.52 -39.53
C SER A 47 10.97 -6.11 -38.78
N SER A 48 11.50 -7.23 -39.27
CA SER A 48 12.65 -8.00 -38.74
C SER A 48 14.02 -7.30 -38.87
N GLY A 49 14.05 -5.98 -38.96
CA GLY A 49 15.25 -5.17 -38.79
C GLY A 49 15.37 -4.78 -37.32
N ALA A 50 16.56 -4.81 -36.75
CA ALA A 50 16.85 -4.32 -35.41
C ALA A 50 16.29 -2.90 -35.25
N ALA A 51 15.03 -2.78 -34.85
CA ALA A 51 14.39 -1.51 -34.65
C ALA A 51 15.14 -0.84 -33.49
N MET A 52 15.71 0.35 -33.75
CA MET A 52 16.31 1.16 -32.71
C MET A 52 15.30 1.27 -31.58
N GLU A 53 15.71 0.83 -30.38
CA GLU A 53 14.85 0.92 -29.22
C GLU A 53 14.44 2.38 -29.01
N LYS A 54 13.14 2.63 -28.82
CA LYS A 54 12.65 3.97 -28.53
C LYS A 54 13.29 4.48 -27.25
N PRO A 55 13.70 5.75 -27.19
CA PRO A 55 14.24 6.33 -25.97
C PRO A 55 13.18 6.31 -24.86
N TRP A 56 13.63 6.12 -23.63
CA TRP A 56 12.79 6.25 -22.48
C TRP A 56 12.32 7.69 -22.30
N ARG A 57 11.07 7.85 -21.98
CA ARG A 57 10.45 9.14 -21.65
C ARG A 57 10.06 9.15 -20.18
N TYR A 58 10.11 10.31 -19.57
CA TYR A 58 9.90 10.48 -18.15
C TYR A 58 8.91 11.60 -17.86
N LEU A 59 8.06 11.37 -16.86
CA LEU A 59 7.15 12.33 -16.26
C LEU A 59 7.19 12.16 -14.74
N SER A 60 7.25 13.29 -14.02
CA SER A 60 7.06 13.32 -12.56
C SER A 60 5.82 14.15 -12.26
N GLU A 61 4.92 13.59 -11.47
CA GLU A 61 3.68 14.18 -10.98
C GLU A 61 3.58 14.01 -9.48
N PRO A 62 2.77 14.78 -8.77
CA PRO A 62 2.51 14.53 -7.36
C PRO A 62 2.00 13.11 -7.11
N GLY A 63 2.77 12.32 -6.37
CA GLY A 63 2.43 10.96 -6.00
C GLY A 63 2.91 9.85 -6.95
N PHE A 64 3.34 10.15 -8.17
CA PHE A 64 3.87 9.14 -9.09
C PHE A 64 4.92 9.67 -10.09
N GLU A 65 5.78 8.76 -10.53
CA GLU A 65 6.74 8.97 -11.61
C GLU A 65 6.46 7.94 -12.71
N ILE A 66 6.48 8.36 -13.98
CA ILE A 66 6.27 7.46 -15.11
C ILE A 66 7.53 7.40 -15.96
N LEU A 67 8.05 6.19 -16.17
CA LEU A 67 9.09 5.88 -17.13
C LEU A 67 8.46 5.06 -18.27
N SER A 68 8.47 5.58 -19.51
CA SER A 68 7.69 5.00 -20.60
C SER A 68 8.44 4.91 -21.92
N ARG A 69 8.21 3.83 -22.66
CA ARG A 69 8.55 3.67 -24.09
C ARG A 69 7.33 3.75 -25.01
N CYS A 70 6.15 3.98 -24.46
CA CYS A 70 4.90 4.08 -25.22
C CYS A 70 4.79 5.37 -26.03
N SER A 71 3.76 5.49 -26.83
CA SER A 71 3.48 6.71 -27.62
C SER A 71 3.08 7.87 -26.72
N ASN A 72 3.25 9.11 -27.21
CA ASN A 72 2.86 10.31 -26.46
C ASN A 72 1.36 10.36 -26.18
N SER A 73 0.53 9.94 -27.15
CA SER A 73 -0.93 9.90 -26.96
C SER A 73 -1.29 8.93 -25.84
N PHE A 74 -0.76 7.70 -25.90
CA PHE A 74 -0.99 6.70 -24.86
C PHE A 74 -0.54 7.20 -23.48
N ASN A 75 0.66 7.76 -23.37
CA ASN A 75 1.20 8.31 -22.13
C ASN A 75 0.29 9.42 -21.56
N ALA A 76 -0.22 10.29 -22.42
CA ALA A 76 -1.12 11.36 -22.02
C ALA A 76 -2.47 10.80 -21.49
N ASP A 77 -3.05 9.84 -22.21
CA ASP A 77 -4.32 9.22 -21.82
C ASP A 77 -4.18 8.44 -20.51
N TYR A 78 -3.10 7.68 -20.37
CA TYR A 78 -2.77 6.96 -19.15
C TYR A 78 -2.61 7.92 -17.94
N THR A 79 -1.87 9.01 -18.11
CA THR A 79 -1.68 10.01 -17.04
C THR A 79 -3.00 10.69 -16.64
N ARG A 80 -3.87 11.01 -17.63
CA ARG A 80 -5.21 11.54 -17.33
C ARG A 80 -6.05 10.53 -16.55
N ALA A 81 -5.98 9.24 -16.92
CA ALA A 81 -6.67 8.18 -16.21
C ALA A 81 -6.19 8.08 -14.75
N LEU A 82 -4.88 8.14 -14.50
CA LEU A 82 -4.31 8.17 -13.14
C LEU A 82 -4.82 9.37 -12.32
N ARG A 83 -4.80 10.57 -12.89
CA ARG A 83 -5.30 11.78 -12.21
C ARG A 83 -6.78 11.66 -11.85
N ARG A 84 -7.59 11.12 -12.77
CA ARG A 84 -9.03 10.87 -12.51
C ARG A 84 -9.24 9.82 -11.44
N ALA A 85 -8.42 8.79 -11.44
CA ALA A 85 -8.43 7.75 -10.45
C ALA A 85 -8.13 8.28 -9.04
N ALA A 86 -7.08 9.08 -8.93
CA ALA A 86 -6.72 9.72 -7.67
C ALA A 86 -7.87 10.59 -7.13
N ALA A 87 -8.56 11.34 -8.00
CA ALA A 87 -9.72 12.13 -7.61
C ALA A 87 -10.92 11.27 -7.15
N ALA A 88 -11.20 10.19 -7.87
CA ALA A 88 -12.27 9.25 -7.51
C ALA A 88 -11.98 8.54 -6.17
N ARG A 89 -10.72 8.17 -5.94
CA ARG A 89 -10.25 7.59 -4.68
C ARG A 89 -10.55 8.51 -3.49
N LEU A 90 -10.25 9.81 -3.61
CA LEU A 90 -10.53 10.80 -2.55
C LEU A 90 -12.03 11.00 -2.29
N ALA A 91 -12.88 10.78 -3.31
CA ALA A 91 -14.33 10.77 -3.11
C ALA A 91 -14.81 9.54 -2.34
N LEU A 92 -14.10 8.41 -2.50
CA LEU A 92 -14.44 7.17 -1.79
C LEU A 92 -13.96 7.18 -0.34
N LEU A 93 -12.75 7.65 -0.06
CA LEU A 93 -12.20 7.75 1.29
C LEU A 93 -11.45 9.09 1.45
N PRO A 94 -11.58 9.77 2.60
CA PRO A 94 -10.81 10.96 2.90
C PRO A 94 -9.29 10.73 2.83
N GLU A 95 -8.55 11.79 2.57
CA GLU A 95 -7.09 11.74 2.41
C GLU A 95 -6.36 11.04 3.58
N ILE A 96 -6.84 11.23 4.80
CA ILE A 96 -6.24 10.60 6.00
C ILE A 96 -6.28 9.07 6.01
N PHE A 97 -7.09 8.47 5.12
CA PHE A 97 -7.19 7.01 4.95
C PHE A 97 -6.13 6.46 3.98
N TRP A 98 -5.50 7.33 3.23
CA TRP A 98 -4.44 6.94 2.30
C TRP A 98 -3.08 7.13 2.97
N GLY A 99 -2.19 6.19 2.78
CA GLY A 99 -0.82 6.30 3.28
C GLY A 99 -0.05 7.38 2.53
N ASP A 100 0.77 8.13 3.25
CA ASP A 100 1.75 9.01 2.64
C ASP A 100 2.98 8.19 2.27
N LEU A 101 3.38 8.19 1.01
CA LEU A 101 4.59 7.54 0.57
C LEU A 101 5.75 8.56 0.54
N PRO A 102 6.93 8.20 1.02
CA PRO A 102 8.08 9.12 1.04
C PRO A 102 8.63 9.37 -0.37
N THR A 103 8.43 8.40 -1.25
CA THR A 103 8.79 8.51 -2.67
C THR A 103 7.56 8.30 -3.53
N PRO A 104 7.47 8.96 -4.69
CA PRO A 104 6.41 8.70 -5.65
C PRO A 104 6.36 7.24 -6.07
N ILE A 105 5.16 6.72 -6.35
CA ILE A 105 5.00 5.39 -6.97
C ILE A 105 5.61 5.46 -8.37
N LYS A 106 6.49 4.54 -8.67
CA LYS A 106 7.14 4.45 -9.99
C LYS A 106 6.30 3.57 -10.90
N ILE A 107 5.99 4.08 -12.09
CA ILE A 107 5.20 3.37 -13.09
C ILE A 107 6.08 3.18 -14.33
N VAL A 108 6.27 1.94 -14.75
CA VAL A 108 7.07 1.61 -15.92
C VAL A 108 6.15 1.07 -17.02
N LEU A 109 6.10 1.75 -18.17
CA LEU A 109 5.25 1.41 -19.29
C LEU A 109 6.05 0.95 -20.49
N TYR A 110 5.71 -0.21 -21.03
CA TYR A 110 6.35 -0.81 -22.19
C TYR A 110 5.44 -0.82 -23.41
N ASP A 111 6.05 -0.68 -24.59
CA ASP A 111 5.37 -0.75 -25.88
C ASP A 111 5.47 -2.14 -26.56
N ARG A 112 6.00 -3.14 -25.86
CA ARG A 112 6.23 -4.51 -26.39
C ARG A 112 5.80 -5.57 -25.40
N PRO A 113 5.46 -6.78 -25.90
CA PRO A 113 5.17 -7.92 -25.02
C PRO A 113 6.33 -8.24 -24.07
N PRO A 114 6.03 -8.73 -22.85
CA PRO A 114 7.03 -9.07 -21.83
C PRO A 114 8.14 -10.03 -22.29
N GLU A 115 7.84 -10.92 -23.24
CA GLU A 115 8.76 -11.92 -23.78
C GLU A 115 10.08 -11.34 -24.36
N ARG A 116 10.12 -10.03 -24.60
CA ARG A 116 11.30 -9.32 -25.11
C ARG A 116 11.90 -8.30 -24.14
N ILE A 117 11.37 -8.24 -22.95
CA ILE A 117 11.85 -7.34 -21.89
C ILE A 117 12.71 -8.23 -20.99
N GLY A 118 14.02 -7.98 -20.95
CA GLY A 118 14.98 -8.83 -20.27
C GLY A 118 14.64 -9.19 -18.82
N PHE A 119 13.82 -8.42 -18.13
CA PHE A 119 13.38 -8.68 -16.77
C PHE A 119 12.28 -9.75 -16.64
N LEU A 120 11.48 -9.97 -17.69
CA LEU A 120 10.35 -10.89 -17.65
C LEU A 120 10.52 -12.10 -18.58
N SER A 121 11.67 -12.24 -19.28
CA SER A 121 11.79 -13.11 -20.44
C SER A 121 12.23 -14.54 -20.16
N SER A 122 12.64 -14.89 -18.95
CA SER A 122 13.36 -16.16 -18.72
C SER A 122 12.61 -17.23 -17.94
N SER A 123 11.44 -16.95 -17.39
CA SER A 123 10.65 -18.01 -16.76
C SER A 123 9.25 -18.06 -17.34
N PRO A 124 8.78 -19.23 -17.78
CA PRO A 124 7.36 -19.46 -17.83
C PRO A 124 6.87 -19.33 -16.37
N ILE A 125 6.29 -18.18 -16.03
CA ILE A 125 5.53 -18.06 -14.79
C ILE A 125 4.54 -19.21 -14.84
N ASP A 126 4.62 -20.12 -13.90
CA ASP A 126 3.62 -21.18 -13.78
C ASP A 126 2.31 -20.50 -13.37
N LEU A 127 1.51 -20.20 -14.37
CA LEU A 127 0.21 -19.52 -14.24
C LEU A 127 -0.91 -20.51 -13.92
N SER A 128 -0.57 -21.74 -13.54
CA SER A 128 -1.57 -22.77 -13.23
C SER A 128 -2.56 -22.30 -12.15
N TRP A 129 -2.10 -21.54 -11.16
CA TRP A 129 -2.96 -20.93 -10.13
C TRP A 129 -3.84 -19.78 -10.66
N ILE A 130 -3.42 -19.06 -11.71
CA ILE A 130 -4.23 -18.05 -12.39
C ILE A 130 -5.26 -18.72 -13.30
N ALA A 131 -4.91 -19.86 -13.89
CA ALA A 131 -5.81 -20.61 -14.76
C ALA A 131 -7.03 -21.20 -13.99
N GLU A 132 -6.87 -21.56 -12.72
CA GLU A 132 -7.99 -22.04 -11.91
C GLU A 132 -9.04 -20.97 -11.65
N ASP A 133 -8.64 -19.72 -11.43
CA ASP A 133 -9.58 -18.59 -11.30
C ASP A 133 -10.14 -18.14 -12.68
N SER A 134 -9.38 -18.32 -13.76
CA SER A 134 -9.77 -17.95 -15.12
C SER A 134 -10.77 -18.92 -15.76
N ALA A 135 -10.82 -20.17 -15.31
CA ALA A 135 -11.79 -21.19 -15.78
C ALA A 135 -13.26 -20.78 -15.48
N ILE A 136 -13.48 -19.81 -14.60
CA ILE A 136 -14.81 -19.26 -14.31
C ILE A 136 -15.26 -18.26 -15.38
N LEU A 137 -14.38 -17.76 -16.23
CA LEU A 137 -14.63 -16.62 -17.13
C LEU A 137 -14.80 -17.00 -18.63
N GLY A 138 -14.69 -18.25 -19.00
CA GLY A 138 -15.12 -18.77 -20.30
C GLY A 138 -14.59 -18.04 -21.55
N SER A 139 -13.37 -17.53 -21.57
CA SER A 139 -12.79 -16.93 -22.77
C SER A 139 -11.34 -17.34 -22.99
N ASP A 140 -11.06 -17.71 -24.24
CA ASP A 140 -9.81 -18.28 -24.75
C ASP A 140 -8.59 -17.32 -24.75
N SER A 141 -8.57 -16.31 -23.93
CA SER A 141 -7.42 -15.42 -23.82
C SER A 141 -6.92 -15.35 -22.39
N ILE A 142 -5.99 -16.23 -22.04
CA ILE A 142 -5.14 -16.05 -20.88
C ILE A 142 -4.30 -14.79 -21.15
N ARG A 143 -4.73 -13.68 -20.58
CA ARG A 143 -3.98 -12.42 -20.67
C ARG A 143 -3.06 -12.34 -19.47
N LEU A 144 -1.77 -12.34 -19.71
CA LEU A 144 -0.70 -12.04 -18.78
C LEU A 144 -0.74 -10.56 -18.38
N SER A 145 -1.82 -10.10 -17.77
CA SER A 145 -2.09 -8.69 -17.54
C SER A 145 -2.21 -8.33 -16.07
N HIS A 146 -1.40 -8.95 -15.23
CA HIS A 146 -1.28 -8.42 -13.89
C HIS A 146 -0.04 -7.53 -13.83
N PRO A 147 -0.20 -6.23 -13.49
CA PRO A 147 0.97 -5.44 -13.19
C PRO A 147 1.63 -6.09 -12.01
N VAL A 148 2.91 -6.27 -12.14
CA VAL A 148 3.73 -6.66 -11.01
C VAL A 148 3.96 -5.41 -10.19
N THR A 149 3.42 -5.37 -8.99
CA THR A 149 3.76 -4.35 -8.02
C THR A 149 4.85 -4.88 -7.12
N LEU A 150 5.97 -4.18 -7.10
CA LEU A 150 7.13 -4.50 -6.28
C LEU A 150 7.34 -3.38 -5.27
N GLY A 151 7.68 -3.75 -4.04
CA GLY A 151 7.93 -2.75 -3.02
C GLY A 151 8.81 -3.26 -1.88
N ASP A 152 9.39 -2.33 -1.14
CA ASP A 152 10.20 -2.62 0.05
C ASP A 152 9.85 -1.74 1.25
N GLY A 153 8.68 -1.12 1.23
CA GLY A 153 8.14 -0.31 2.31
C GLY A 153 8.34 1.19 2.14
N ASP A 154 9.33 1.64 1.35
CA ASP A 154 9.50 3.07 1.03
C ASP A 154 9.58 3.36 -0.46
N THR A 155 9.66 2.35 -1.28
CA THR A 155 9.72 2.46 -2.74
C THR A 155 8.82 1.41 -3.35
N PHE A 156 7.97 1.83 -4.28
CA PHE A 156 7.02 0.97 -4.98
C PHE A 156 7.13 1.19 -6.48
N ILE A 157 7.17 0.09 -7.23
CA ILE A 157 7.23 0.11 -8.69
C ILE A 157 6.08 -0.74 -9.23
N ASN A 158 5.31 -0.14 -10.11
CA ASN A 158 4.25 -0.78 -10.85
C ASN A 158 4.67 -0.88 -12.33
N CYS A 159 4.62 -2.07 -12.87
CA CYS A 159 4.98 -2.33 -14.25
C CYS A 159 3.77 -2.74 -15.06
N GLY A 160 3.47 -1.97 -16.10
CA GLY A 160 2.43 -2.25 -17.05
C GLY A 160 2.97 -2.38 -18.46
N ASN A 161 2.31 -3.19 -19.26
CA ASN A 161 2.61 -3.33 -20.67
C ASN A 161 1.48 -2.69 -21.47
N TYR A 162 1.83 -2.07 -22.60
CA TYR A 162 0.89 -1.43 -23.51
C TYR A 162 -0.33 -2.31 -23.87
N TRP A 163 -0.12 -3.61 -24.06
CA TRP A 163 -1.19 -4.56 -24.40
C TRP A 163 -2.16 -4.79 -23.24
N ASP A 164 -1.67 -4.77 -22.03
CA ASP A 164 -2.45 -4.97 -20.84
C ASP A 164 -3.36 -3.77 -20.58
N VAL A 165 -2.84 -2.58 -20.83
CA VAL A 165 -3.58 -1.32 -20.64
C VAL A 165 -4.63 -1.09 -21.74
N GLN A 166 -4.37 -1.52 -22.99
CA GLN A 166 -5.36 -1.42 -24.07
C GLN A 166 -6.50 -2.44 -23.98
N ALA A 167 -6.23 -3.62 -23.44
CA ALA A 167 -7.19 -4.70 -23.45
C ALA A 167 -8.35 -4.47 -22.48
N ASP A 168 -8.16 -3.68 -21.45
CA ASP A 168 -9.06 -3.66 -20.31
C ASP A 168 -9.44 -2.29 -19.76
N ASN A 169 -9.54 -1.29 -20.58
CA ASN A 169 -9.96 0.03 -20.09
C ASN A 169 -9.12 0.59 -18.91
N SER A 170 -9.20 1.87 -18.72
CA SER A 170 -8.66 2.71 -17.66
C SER A 170 -8.75 2.20 -16.20
N ASP A 171 -9.35 1.06 -15.96
CA ASP A 171 -9.64 0.54 -14.61
C ASP A 171 -8.43 -0.09 -13.92
N PHE A 172 -7.42 -0.46 -14.70
CA PHE A 172 -6.32 -1.29 -14.26
C PHE A 172 -5.30 -0.61 -13.33
N SER A 173 -4.96 0.63 -13.58
CA SER A 173 -4.00 1.38 -12.76
C SER A 173 -4.57 1.84 -11.42
N LEU A 174 -5.89 1.80 -11.27
CA LEU A 174 -6.62 2.31 -10.12
C LEU A 174 -6.47 1.41 -8.89
N ASP A 175 -6.50 0.11 -9.12
CA ASP A 175 -6.50 -0.87 -8.02
C ASP A 175 -5.13 -0.91 -7.33
N VAL A 176 -4.07 -0.90 -8.11
CA VAL A 176 -2.70 -1.10 -7.60
C VAL A 176 -2.23 0.04 -6.70
N ASP A 177 -2.42 1.29 -7.15
CA ASP A 177 -2.01 2.46 -6.37
C ASP A 177 -2.79 2.56 -5.05
N SER A 178 -4.07 2.21 -5.09
CA SER A 178 -4.94 2.23 -3.91
C SER A 178 -4.51 1.19 -2.88
N SER A 179 -4.20 -0.03 -3.29
CA SER A 179 -3.71 -1.09 -2.41
C SER A 179 -2.39 -0.71 -1.75
N ILE A 180 -1.42 -0.20 -2.52
CA ILE A 180 -0.15 0.28 -1.98
C ILE A 180 -0.39 1.32 -0.87
N LEU A 181 -1.25 2.30 -1.11
CA LEU A 181 -1.50 3.38 -0.16
C LEU A 181 -2.21 2.90 1.11
N ILE A 182 -3.16 1.97 0.98
CA ILE A 182 -3.90 1.41 2.12
C ILE A 182 -3.01 0.50 2.96
N GLU A 183 -2.25 -0.38 2.33
CA GLU A 183 -1.36 -1.32 3.00
C GLU A 183 -0.19 -0.64 3.71
N ASN A 184 0.27 0.50 3.18
CA ASN A 184 1.38 1.25 3.76
C ASN A 184 0.96 2.39 4.69
N ARG A 185 -0.33 2.55 4.95
CA ARG A 185 -0.81 3.48 5.97
C ARG A 185 -0.34 3.05 7.36
N VAL A 186 0.10 4.02 8.14
CA VAL A 186 0.54 3.81 9.53
C VAL A 186 -0.26 4.71 10.49
N PRO A 187 -0.94 4.17 11.51
CA PRO A 187 -1.12 2.75 11.85
C PRO A 187 -1.92 1.98 10.80
N HIS A 188 -1.59 0.70 10.61
CA HIS A 188 -2.30 -0.16 9.68
C HIS A 188 -3.78 -0.28 10.06
N PHE A 189 -4.63 -0.35 9.05
CA PHE A 189 -6.04 -0.64 9.27
C PHE A 189 -6.23 -2.09 9.78
N PRO A 190 -7.34 -2.34 10.51
CA PRO A 190 -7.74 -3.70 10.84
C PRO A 190 -7.90 -4.57 9.59
N ALA A 191 -7.54 -5.85 9.70
CA ALA A 191 -7.57 -6.80 8.58
C ALA A 191 -8.95 -6.88 7.89
N TRP A 192 -10.03 -6.79 8.65
CA TRP A 192 -11.39 -6.78 8.09
C TRP A 192 -11.67 -5.57 7.17
N PHE A 193 -11.10 -4.40 7.51
CA PHE A 193 -11.29 -3.20 6.69
C PHE A 193 -10.50 -3.29 5.38
N VAL A 194 -9.25 -3.72 5.46
CA VAL A 194 -8.41 -3.97 4.27
C VAL A 194 -9.06 -5.03 3.38
N ALA A 195 -9.48 -6.16 3.95
CA ALA A 195 -10.17 -7.22 3.20
C ALA A 195 -11.51 -6.74 2.59
N GLY A 196 -12.20 -5.84 3.27
CA GLY A 196 -13.45 -5.24 2.79
C GLY A 196 -13.26 -4.26 1.64
N LEU A 197 -12.08 -3.63 1.56
CA LEU A 197 -11.72 -2.75 0.45
C LEU A 197 -11.10 -3.53 -0.72
N GLU A 198 -10.16 -4.42 -0.43
CA GLU A 198 -9.21 -5.02 -1.38
C GLU A 198 -9.38 -6.52 -1.56
N GLY A 199 -10.13 -7.19 -0.69
CA GLY A 199 -10.37 -8.63 -0.78
C GLY A 199 -11.10 -9.03 -2.07
N PRO A 200 -11.21 -10.33 -2.37
CA PRO A 200 -11.83 -10.85 -3.60
C PRO A 200 -13.25 -10.35 -3.86
N ASN A 201 -13.95 -9.91 -2.82
CA ASN A 201 -15.28 -9.31 -2.87
C ASN A 201 -15.27 -7.83 -2.48
N GLY A 202 -14.08 -7.25 -2.32
CA GLY A 202 -13.88 -5.88 -1.87
C GLY A 202 -14.39 -4.83 -2.85
N LEU A 203 -14.41 -3.59 -2.39
CA LEU A 203 -14.89 -2.47 -3.21
C LEU A 203 -13.96 -2.16 -4.38
N TYR A 204 -12.66 -2.47 -4.26
CA TYR A 204 -11.64 -2.15 -5.27
C TYR A 204 -11.28 -3.30 -6.22
N VAL A 205 -11.34 -4.55 -5.78
CA VAL A 205 -10.64 -5.67 -6.43
C VAL A 205 -11.54 -6.57 -7.25
N ASN A 206 -12.76 -6.19 -7.54
CA ASN A 206 -13.52 -7.02 -8.47
C ASN A 206 -13.07 -6.78 -9.91
N ARG A 207 -11.99 -7.45 -10.33
CA ARG A 207 -11.42 -7.39 -11.68
C ARG A 207 -12.39 -7.66 -12.81
N THR A 208 -13.49 -8.36 -12.53
CA THR A 208 -14.55 -8.68 -13.50
C THR A 208 -15.67 -7.66 -13.48
N LEU A 209 -15.86 -6.97 -12.36
CA LEU A 209 -16.98 -6.06 -12.12
C LEU A 209 -16.50 -4.71 -11.58
N GLY A 210 -15.20 -4.39 -11.72
CA GLY A 210 -14.55 -3.22 -11.18
C GLY A 210 -15.37 -1.94 -11.25
N TRP A 211 -14.95 -0.95 -10.48
CA TRP A 211 -15.58 0.36 -10.56
C TRP A 211 -15.34 0.99 -11.94
N THR A 212 -16.38 1.51 -12.51
CA THR A 212 -16.30 2.23 -13.79
C THR A 212 -16.32 3.73 -13.55
N LEU A 213 -15.34 4.44 -14.09
CA LEU A 213 -15.33 5.90 -14.11
C LEU A 213 -16.05 6.40 -15.35
N ARG A 214 -17.19 7.07 -15.16
CA ARG A 214 -17.92 7.72 -16.26
C ARG A 214 -18.16 9.19 -15.93
N GLY A 215 -17.61 10.08 -16.75
CA GLY A 215 -17.75 11.51 -16.50
C GLY A 215 -17.21 11.89 -15.11
N ASP A 216 -18.08 12.37 -14.25
CA ASP A 216 -17.85 12.82 -12.87
C ASP A 216 -18.35 11.82 -11.82
N SER A 217 -18.64 10.59 -12.22
CA SER A 217 -19.17 9.56 -11.33
C SER A 217 -18.36 8.27 -11.44
N MET A 218 -18.12 7.67 -10.27
CA MET A 218 -17.60 6.33 -10.10
C MET A 218 -18.75 5.39 -9.75
N THR A 219 -18.90 4.31 -10.51
CA THR A 219 -19.91 3.29 -10.22
C THR A 219 -19.25 2.09 -9.55
N LEU A 220 -19.59 1.83 -8.29
CA LEU A 220 -19.21 0.62 -7.57
C LEU A 220 -20.17 -0.51 -7.96
N PRO A 221 -19.67 -1.72 -8.25
CA PRO A 221 -20.51 -2.85 -8.65
C PRO A 221 -21.41 -3.30 -7.50
N ASN A 222 -22.39 -4.14 -7.81
CA ASN A 222 -23.22 -4.82 -6.82
C ASN A 222 -22.34 -5.64 -5.88
N ALA A 223 -22.75 -5.77 -4.61
CA ALA A 223 -22.05 -6.64 -3.68
C ALA A 223 -22.08 -8.10 -4.18
N LEU A 224 -20.92 -8.75 -4.16
CA LEU A 224 -20.82 -10.20 -4.34
C LEU A 224 -20.95 -10.87 -2.99
N TRP A 225 -21.71 -11.97 -2.95
CA TRP A 225 -21.78 -12.84 -1.79
C TRP A 225 -20.94 -14.10 -2.04
N THR A 226 -20.65 -14.89 -1.09
CA THR A 226 -19.69 -16.00 -1.05
C THR A 226 -19.39 -16.73 -2.36
N SER A 227 -20.39 -16.86 -3.25
CA SER A 227 -20.24 -17.39 -4.60
C SER A 227 -21.17 -16.68 -5.58
N SER A 228 -20.83 -16.72 -6.87
CA SER A 228 -21.67 -16.15 -7.92
C SER A 228 -23.06 -16.80 -7.94
N ALA A 229 -23.16 -18.09 -7.66
CA ALA A 229 -24.45 -18.81 -7.61
C ALA A 229 -25.33 -18.31 -6.45
N GLU A 230 -24.75 -18.12 -5.27
CA GLU A 230 -25.45 -17.57 -4.10
C GLU A 230 -25.86 -16.12 -4.32
N THR A 231 -24.99 -15.30 -4.90
CA THR A 231 -25.31 -13.92 -5.26
C THR A 231 -26.48 -13.86 -6.23
N ILE A 232 -26.47 -14.69 -7.27
CA ILE A 232 -27.59 -14.79 -8.24
C ILE A 232 -28.89 -15.23 -7.54
N ALA A 233 -28.80 -16.20 -6.63
CA ALA A 233 -29.95 -16.65 -5.85
C ALA A 233 -30.53 -15.53 -4.97
N LEU A 234 -29.67 -14.79 -4.28
CA LEU A 234 -30.06 -13.62 -3.48
C LEU A 234 -30.67 -12.50 -4.35
N GLN A 235 -30.09 -12.21 -5.52
CA GLN A 235 -30.63 -11.23 -6.46
C GLN A 235 -32.04 -11.63 -6.95
N LYS A 236 -32.23 -12.92 -7.30
CA LYS A 236 -33.54 -13.43 -7.70
C LYS A 236 -34.57 -13.34 -6.56
N ALA A 237 -34.16 -13.70 -5.35
CA ALA A 237 -34.99 -13.58 -4.15
C ALA A 237 -35.33 -12.12 -3.85
N ALA A 238 -34.35 -11.21 -3.97
CA ALA A 238 -34.54 -9.78 -3.80
C ALA A 238 -35.59 -9.21 -4.77
N ARG A 239 -35.48 -9.54 -6.05
CA ARG A 239 -36.42 -9.09 -7.09
C ARG A 239 -37.85 -9.65 -6.90
N ARG A 240 -37.96 -10.91 -6.46
CA ARG A 240 -39.28 -11.54 -6.17
C ARG A 240 -39.97 -10.88 -4.98
N ALA A 241 -39.27 -10.72 -3.88
CA ALA A 241 -39.81 -10.13 -2.67
C ALA A 241 -40.19 -8.63 -2.85
N SER A 242 -39.50 -7.89 -3.72
CA SER A 242 -39.90 -6.53 -4.10
C SER A 242 -41.25 -6.49 -4.80
N LYS A 243 -41.60 -7.54 -5.59
CA LYS A 243 -42.87 -7.64 -6.28
C LYS A 243 -44.01 -8.15 -5.39
N GLU A 244 -43.72 -9.05 -4.46
CA GLU A 244 -44.73 -9.82 -3.70
C GLU A 244 -44.90 -9.31 -2.25
N LYS A 245 -44.16 -8.30 -1.80
CA LYS A 245 -44.12 -7.82 -0.39
C LYS A 245 -43.88 -8.95 0.62
N VAL A 246 -43.15 -9.98 0.24
CA VAL A 246 -42.80 -11.10 1.10
C VAL A 246 -41.73 -10.68 2.11
N GLU A 247 -41.95 -11.01 3.37
CA GLU A 247 -40.96 -10.82 4.43
C GLU A 247 -39.75 -11.70 4.15
N ARG A 248 -38.55 -11.11 4.18
CA ARG A 248 -37.30 -11.79 3.81
C ARG A 248 -36.54 -12.18 5.08
N LYS A 249 -36.16 -13.43 5.13
CA LYS A 249 -35.18 -13.86 6.14
C LYS A 249 -33.78 -13.56 5.59
N PRO A 250 -32.99 -12.70 6.25
CA PRO A 250 -31.61 -12.45 5.82
C PRO A 250 -30.78 -13.73 5.93
N PRO A 251 -29.75 -13.91 5.10
CA PRO A 251 -28.81 -15.02 5.24
C PRO A 251 -28.08 -14.96 6.58
N ALA A 252 -27.58 -16.11 7.05
CA ALA A 252 -26.79 -16.17 8.25
C ALA A 252 -25.43 -15.48 8.02
N LEU A 253 -25.13 -14.49 8.84
CA LEU A 253 -23.86 -13.77 8.87
C LEU A 253 -22.98 -14.32 9.99
N LEU A 254 -21.68 -14.14 9.91
CA LEU A 254 -20.77 -14.37 11.02
C LEU A 254 -21.07 -13.37 12.14
N PRO A 255 -20.95 -13.75 13.42
CA PRO A 255 -20.99 -12.77 14.50
C PRO A 255 -19.95 -11.66 14.27
N LEU A 256 -20.30 -10.40 14.53
CA LEU A 256 -19.38 -9.27 14.31
C LEU A 256 -18.08 -9.39 15.11
N GLU A 257 -18.13 -10.04 16.29
CA GLU A 257 -16.93 -10.37 17.06
C GLU A 257 -15.95 -11.22 16.24
N ARG A 258 -16.46 -12.16 15.44
CA ARG A 258 -15.65 -13.01 14.56
C ARG A 258 -15.13 -12.24 13.35
N LEU A 259 -15.91 -11.29 12.85
CA LEU A 259 -15.44 -10.41 11.77
C LEU A 259 -14.22 -9.60 12.21
N PHE A 260 -14.25 -9.08 13.44
CA PHE A 260 -13.22 -8.20 14.00
C PHE A 260 -12.01 -8.93 14.58
N ASP A 261 -12.16 -10.17 15.01
CA ASP A 261 -11.06 -10.96 15.59
C ASP A 261 -9.99 -11.37 14.56
N GLY A 262 -10.33 -11.41 13.27
CA GLY A 262 -9.37 -11.74 12.18
C GLY A 262 -8.91 -13.22 12.15
N ALA A 263 -9.03 -13.94 13.26
CA ALA A 263 -8.65 -15.35 13.37
C ALA A 263 -9.73 -16.26 12.77
N VAL A 264 -9.75 -16.36 11.44
CA VAL A 264 -10.80 -17.08 10.70
C VAL A 264 -10.25 -18.39 10.14
N PRO A 265 -10.89 -19.55 10.44
CA PRO A 265 -10.55 -20.82 9.81
C PRO A 265 -10.58 -20.72 8.28
N ALA A 266 -9.70 -21.48 7.61
CA ALA A 266 -9.57 -21.43 6.15
C ALA A 266 -10.90 -21.67 5.41
N GLU A 267 -11.73 -22.58 5.93
CA GLU A 267 -13.05 -22.90 5.39
C GLU A 267 -14.06 -21.74 5.47
N GLN A 268 -13.87 -20.81 6.39
CA GLN A 268 -14.73 -19.62 6.57
C GLN A 268 -14.16 -18.37 5.92
N ARG A 269 -12.95 -18.41 5.38
CA ARG A 269 -12.26 -17.25 4.81
C ARG A 269 -13.06 -16.55 3.70
N LYS A 270 -13.71 -17.33 2.83
CA LYS A 270 -14.55 -16.76 1.75
C LYS A 270 -15.75 -15.99 2.31
N LEU A 271 -16.43 -16.55 3.33
CA LEU A 271 -17.55 -15.88 3.99
C LEU A 271 -17.08 -14.62 4.72
N TRP A 272 -15.97 -14.69 5.43
CA TRP A 272 -15.39 -13.57 6.14
C TRP A 272 -15.03 -12.42 5.19
N ASN A 273 -14.36 -12.70 4.05
CA ASN A 273 -14.06 -11.68 3.03
C ASN A 273 -15.33 -11.02 2.48
N ALA A 274 -16.36 -11.82 2.18
CA ALA A 274 -17.62 -11.30 1.66
C ALA A 274 -18.33 -10.42 2.70
N GLU A 275 -18.29 -10.80 3.97
CA GLU A 275 -18.90 -10.05 5.05
C GLU A 275 -18.12 -8.79 5.41
N ALA A 276 -16.79 -8.83 5.36
CA ALA A 276 -15.94 -7.67 5.47
C ALA A 276 -16.26 -6.62 4.39
N ALA A 277 -16.38 -7.05 3.14
CA ALA A 277 -16.78 -6.19 2.03
C ALA A 277 -18.19 -5.62 2.21
N LEU A 278 -19.13 -6.44 2.66
CA LEU A 278 -20.50 -6.01 2.95
C LEU A 278 -20.53 -4.97 4.09
N PHE A 279 -19.76 -5.21 5.16
CA PHE A 279 -19.70 -4.32 6.32
C PHE A 279 -19.09 -2.96 5.97
N VAL A 280 -18.00 -2.94 5.20
CA VAL A 280 -17.39 -1.69 4.71
C VAL A 280 -18.38 -0.94 3.81
N ARG A 281 -19.04 -1.63 2.88
CA ARG A 281 -20.04 -1.05 2.00
C ARG A 281 -21.23 -0.48 2.78
N TRP A 282 -21.71 -1.21 3.79
CA TRP A 282 -22.80 -0.75 4.66
C TRP A 282 -22.39 0.50 5.45
N GLY A 283 -21.19 0.50 6.03
CA GLY A 283 -20.68 1.63 6.78
C GLY A 283 -20.52 2.90 5.93
N LEU A 284 -20.04 2.76 4.69
CA LEU A 284 -19.82 3.89 3.80
C LEU A 284 -21.11 4.41 3.13
N PHE A 285 -22.06 3.52 2.84
CA PHE A 285 -23.21 3.87 1.98
C PHE A 285 -24.58 3.46 2.51
N GLY A 286 -24.65 2.54 3.46
CA GLY A 286 -25.92 1.97 3.95
C GLY A 286 -26.48 2.62 5.20
N ARG A 287 -25.65 3.26 6.02
CA ARG A 287 -26.06 3.81 7.33
C ARG A 287 -26.59 5.23 7.31
N GLY A 288 -26.21 6.02 6.33
CA GLY A 288 -26.50 7.46 6.30
C GLY A 288 -25.50 8.32 7.10
N ASP A 289 -24.80 7.79 8.08
CA ASP A 289 -23.71 8.47 8.81
C ASP A 289 -22.36 7.83 8.49
N ARG A 290 -21.82 8.22 7.35
CA ARG A 290 -20.53 7.78 6.84
C ARG A 290 -19.38 8.22 7.74
N GLN A 291 -19.45 9.45 8.30
CA GLN A 291 -18.35 9.99 9.11
C GLN A 291 -18.16 9.18 10.40
N ALA A 292 -19.24 8.82 11.07
CA ALA A 292 -19.17 7.97 12.27
C ALA A 292 -18.53 6.60 11.99
N PHE A 293 -18.78 6.03 10.79
CA PHE A 293 -18.12 4.80 10.38
C PHE A 293 -16.62 5.00 10.12
N LEU A 294 -16.25 6.08 9.44
CA LEU A 294 -14.83 6.41 9.17
C LEU A 294 -14.08 6.69 10.48
N ASP A 295 -14.69 7.39 11.44
CA ASP A 295 -14.11 7.62 12.76
C ASP A 295 -13.90 6.30 13.53
N PHE A 296 -14.87 5.37 13.42
CA PHE A 296 -14.71 4.03 13.98
C PHE A 296 -13.54 3.27 13.35
N VAL A 297 -13.38 3.32 12.04
CA VAL A 297 -12.28 2.65 11.32
C VAL A 297 -10.92 3.22 11.76
N ASP A 298 -10.76 4.57 11.77
CA ASP A 298 -9.51 5.19 12.21
C ASP A 298 -9.19 4.86 13.66
N ARG A 299 -10.20 4.84 14.52
CA ARG A 299 -10.02 4.47 15.94
C ARG A 299 -9.62 3.01 16.10
N SER A 300 -10.22 2.12 15.31
CA SER A 300 -9.92 0.68 15.30
C SER A 300 -8.49 0.35 14.86
N ALA A 301 -7.84 1.24 14.10
CA ALA A 301 -6.43 1.11 13.77
C ALA A 301 -5.50 1.42 14.98
N ARG A 302 -6.02 2.07 16.03
CA ARG A 302 -5.27 2.58 17.18
C ARG A 302 -5.65 1.94 18.50
N GLU A 303 -6.85 1.40 18.59
CA GLU A 303 -7.42 0.80 19.80
C GLU A 303 -8.07 -0.55 19.49
N PRO A 304 -8.04 -1.50 20.44
CA PRO A 304 -8.71 -2.78 20.26
C PRO A 304 -10.21 -2.59 20.03
N ILE A 305 -10.76 -3.36 19.09
CA ILE A 305 -12.18 -3.30 18.77
C ILE A 305 -12.97 -4.00 19.89
N THR A 306 -13.86 -3.24 20.52
CA THR A 306 -14.79 -3.72 21.54
C THR A 306 -16.20 -3.29 21.19
N GLU A 307 -17.22 -3.97 21.72
CA GLU A 307 -18.61 -3.53 21.52
C GLU A 307 -18.86 -2.12 22.10
N ALA A 308 -18.14 -1.74 23.15
CA ALA A 308 -18.22 -0.40 23.71
C ALA A 308 -17.71 0.66 22.71
N LEU A 309 -16.53 0.44 22.11
CA LEU A 309 -15.99 1.31 21.07
C LEU A 309 -16.92 1.37 19.85
N PHE A 310 -17.42 0.23 19.43
CA PHE A 310 -18.36 0.12 18.32
C PHE A 310 -19.63 0.92 18.57
N ARG A 311 -20.25 0.75 19.74
CA ARG A 311 -21.46 1.48 20.15
C ARG A 311 -21.23 2.97 20.32
N GLN A 312 -20.05 3.37 20.81
CA GLN A 312 -19.69 4.78 20.96
C GLN A 312 -19.70 5.51 19.61
N HIS A 313 -19.17 4.88 18.55
CA HIS A 313 -19.09 5.50 17.23
C HIS A 313 -20.35 5.25 16.39
N LEU A 314 -20.87 4.04 16.41
CA LEU A 314 -21.96 3.66 15.52
C LEU A 314 -23.35 3.76 16.15
N GLY A 315 -23.44 4.09 17.45
CA GLY A 315 -24.71 4.31 18.15
C GLY A 315 -25.57 3.07 18.40
N ILE A 316 -25.14 1.89 17.93
CA ILE A 316 -25.85 0.61 18.04
C ILE A 316 -24.91 -0.51 18.51
N GLY A 317 -25.44 -1.57 19.11
CA GLY A 317 -24.68 -2.75 19.50
C GLY A 317 -24.47 -3.72 18.32
N TYR A 318 -23.63 -4.74 18.55
CA TYR A 318 -23.32 -5.76 17.54
C TYR A 318 -24.56 -6.49 17.01
N SER A 319 -25.48 -6.86 17.90
CA SER A 319 -26.72 -7.57 17.52
C SER A 319 -27.58 -6.76 16.55
N ASP A 320 -27.79 -5.46 16.85
CA ASP A 320 -28.57 -4.59 16.00
C ASP A 320 -27.90 -4.31 14.66
N ALA A 321 -26.57 -4.11 14.70
CA ALA A 321 -25.74 -3.92 13.51
C ALA A 321 -25.78 -5.16 12.60
N GLN A 322 -25.69 -6.36 13.17
CA GLN A 322 -25.75 -7.62 12.43
C GLN A 322 -27.11 -7.81 11.74
N LYS A 323 -28.20 -7.44 12.41
CA LYS A 323 -29.54 -7.44 11.80
C LYS A 323 -29.60 -6.44 10.63
N ALA A 324 -29.15 -5.20 10.85
CA ALA A 324 -29.12 -4.17 9.83
C ALA A 324 -28.27 -4.57 8.63
N LEU A 325 -27.13 -5.22 8.86
CA LEU A 325 -26.24 -5.73 7.82
C LEU A 325 -26.92 -6.82 6.97
N GLY A 326 -27.64 -7.74 7.62
CA GLY A 326 -28.43 -8.78 6.92
C GLY A 326 -29.53 -8.18 6.03
N GLU A 327 -30.22 -7.15 6.50
CA GLU A 327 -31.21 -6.41 5.71
C GLU A 327 -30.54 -5.66 4.54
N TYR A 328 -29.39 -5.01 4.79
CA TYR A 328 -28.63 -4.30 3.77
C TYR A 328 -28.09 -5.22 2.67
N LEU A 329 -27.68 -6.45 2.99
CA LEU A 329 -27.21 -7.39 1.98
C LEU A 329 -28.22 -7.58 0.85
N LEU A 330 -29.50 -7.62 1.17
CA LEU A 330 -30.57 -7.80 0.18
C LEU A 330 -30.70 -6.61 -0.79
N VAL A 331 -30.28 -5.43 -0.36
CA VAL A 331 -30.20 -4.24 -1.22
C VAL A 331 -28.86 -4.24 -1.99
N ALA A 332 -27.77 -4.51 -1.30
CA ALA A 332 -26.42 -4.41 -1.83
C ALA A 332 -26.14 -5.35 -3.01
N VAL A 333 -26.74 -6.55 -3.02
CA VAL A 333 -26.63 -7.50 -4.16
C VAL A 333 -27.49 -7.09 -5.37
N GLY A 334 -28.42 -6.15 -5.19
CA GLY A 334 -29.39 -5.73 -6.24
C GLY A 334 -28.94 -4.53 -7.05
N GLU A 335 -28.20 -3.60 -6.43
CA GLU A 335 -27.97 -2.27 -6.99
C GLU A 335 -26.50 -1.83 -6.91
N PRO A 336 -25.94 -1.30 -8.01
CA PRO A 336 -24.65 -0.63 -8.00
C PRO A 336 -24.77 0.70 -7.22
N ILE A 337 -23.65 1.25 -6.76
CA ILE A 337 -23.60 2.55 -6.10
C ILE A 337 -22.86 3.52 -7.01
N ALA A 338 -23.47 4.68 -7.27
CA ALA A 338 -22.81 5.78 -7.94
C ALA A 338 -22.20 6.74 -6.89
N VAL A 339 -20.91 7.01 -6.99
CA VAL A 339 -20.18 7.94 -6.13
C VAL A 339 -19.70 9.10 -7.01
N PRO A 340 -20.25 10.31 -6.83
CA PRO A 340 -19.80 11.47 -7.57
C PRO A 340 -18.40 11.89 -7.11
N PHE A 341 -17.58 12.41 -8.03
CA PHE A 341 -16.28 12.99 -7.72
C PHE A 341 -15.99 14.21 -8.60
N THR A 342 -15.09 15.07 -8.15
CA THR A 342 -14.68 16.24 -8.93
C THR A 342 -13.63 15.80 -9.95
N VAL A 343 -13.94 15.89 -11.23
CA VAL A 343 -13.00 15.59 -12.31
C VAL A 343 -11.87 16.61 -12.28
N PRO A 344 -10.60 16.19 -12.24
CA PRO A 344 -9.46 17.12 -12.34
C PRO A 344 -9.49 17.89 -13.67
N PRO A 345 -8.96 19.10 -13.69
CA PRO A 345 -8.80 19.85 -14.95
C PRO A 345 -7.90 19.07 -15.92
N ASP A 346 -8.19 19.18 -17.22
CA ASP A 346 -7.37 18.56 -18.28
C ASP A 346 -6.09 19.39 -18.50
N GLU A 347 -5.14 19.21 -17.60
CA GLU A 347 -3.84 19.86 -17.71
C GLU A 347 -2.95 19.14 -18.74
N PRO A 348 -2.16 19.87 -19.51
CA PRO A 348 -1.23 19.29 -20.49
C PRO A 348 -0.27 18.29 -19.83
N VAL A 349 -0.10 17.14 -20.47
CA VAL A 349 0.83 16.11 -20.04
C VAL A 349 2.11 16.20 -20.88
N ASN A 350 3.23 16.52 -20.23
CA ASN A 350 4.48 16.80 -20.91
C ASN A 350 5.57 15.80 -20.52
N PHE A 351 5.69 14.72 -21.29
CA PHE A 351 6.82 13.81 -21.18
C PHE A 351 8.07 14.39 -21.83
N ARG A 352 9.18 14.37 -21.12
CA ARG A 352 10.51 14.63 -21.65
C ARG A 352 11.30 13.33 -21.86
N GLU A 353 12.42 13.41 -22.51
CA GLU A 353 13.38 12.31 -22.54
C GLU A 353 13.92 12.05 -21.12
N ALA A 354 13.97 10.77 -20.74
CA ALA A 354 14.51 10.36 -19.44
C ALA A 354 16.04 10.48 -19.45
N THR A 355 16.61 10.99 -18.37
CA THR A 355 18.06 10.94 -18.18
C THR A 355 18.52 9.50 -17.95
N PRO A 356 19.78 9.18 -18.29
CA PRO A 356 20.33 7.85 -17.98
C PRO A 356 20.25 7.50 -16.50
N THR A 357 20.36 8.49 -15.62
CA THR A 357 20.28 8.31 -14.15
C THR A 357 18.86 7.94 -13.71
N GLU A 358 17.82 8.60 -14.26
CA GLU A 358 16.43 8.24 -13.99
C GLU A 358 16.09 6.82 -14.46
N VAL A 359 16.56 6.46 -15.65
CA VAL A 359 16.38 5.10 -16.18
C VAL A 359 17.05 4.08 -15.25
N ALA A 360 18.32 4.30 -14.89
CA ALA A 360 19.07 3.38 -14.04
C ALA A 360 18.46 3.28 -12.62
N ARG A 361 18.04 4.41 -12.05
CA ARG A 361 17.40 4.47 -10.75
C ARG A 361 16.11 3.66 -10.69
N ILE A 362 15.24 3.84 -11.69
CA ILE A 362 13.92 3.20 -11.70
C ILE A 362 14.05 1.70 -12.07
N LEU A 363 14.75 1.39 -13.15
CA LEU A 363 14.90 0.01 -13.61
C LEU A 363 15.86 -0.80 -12.72
N GLY A 364 16.87 -0.16 -12.12
CA GLY A 364 17.74 -0.78 -11.14
C GLY A 364 16.99 -1.16 -9.85
N ASP A 365 16.16 -0.24 -9.33
CA ASP A 365 15.26 -0.55 -8.21
C ASP A 365 14.30 -1.69 -8.58
N TRP A 366 13.77 -1.73 -9.81
CA TRP A 366 12.95 -2.85 -10.25
C TRP A 366 13.69 -4.18 -10.15
N GLY A 367 14.85 -4.31 -10.80
CA GLY A 367 15.60 -5.57 -10.78
C GLY A 367 15.98 -6.01 -9.35
N ARG A 368 16.34 -5.05 -8.49
CA ARG A 368 16.61 -5.29 -7.08
C ARG A 368 15.38 -5.81 -6.32
N LEU A 369 14.21 -5.18 -6.51
CA LEU A 369 12.98 -5.57 -5.84
C LEU A 369 12.44 -6.90 -6.35
N GLU A 370 12.52 -7.14 -7.67
CA GLU A 370 12.12 -8.39 -8.31
C GLU A 370 12.94 -9.58 -7.78
N ALA A 371 14.25 -9.39 -7.61
CA ALA A 371 15.12 -10.40 -7.03
C ALA A 371 14.80 -10.75 -5.55
N ARG A 372 14.03 -9.91 -4.85
CA ARG A 372 13.53 -10.17 -3.49
C ARG A 372 12.17 -10.83 -3.44
N SER A 373 11.51 -10.97 -4.56
CA SER A 373 10.19 -11.63 -4.64
C SER A 373 10.23 -13.06 -4.09
N PRO A 374 9.08 -13.58 -3.57
CA PRO A 374 9.04 -14.83 -2.82
C PRO A 374 9.66 -16.03 -3.54
N GLU A 375 9.84 -17.13 -2.81
CA GLU A 375 10.54 -18.37 -3.20
C GLU A 375 9.99 -19.05 -4.48
N GLU A 376 8.89 -18.57 -5.03
CA GLU A 376 8.26 -19.04 -6.27
C GLU A 376 9.12 -18.79 -7.52
N TYR A 377 10.05 -17.82 -7.46
CA TYR A 377 10.96 -17.56 -8.58
C TYR A 377 12.25 -18.38 -8.47
N SER A 378 12.68 -18.95 -9.60
CA SER A 378 13.92 -19.73 -9.65
C SER A 378 15.14 -18.90 -9.26
N HIS A 379 16.18 -19.56 -8.73
CA HIS A 379 17.47 -18.93 -8.46
C HIS A 379 18.06 -18.22 -9.69
N ASP A 380 17.86 -18.77 -10.87
CA ASP A 380 18.35 -18.21 -12.13
C ASP A 380 17.64 -16.90 -12.45
N PHE A 381 16.33 -16.81 -12.24
CA PHE A 381 15.56 -15.58 -12.41
C PHE A 381 16.05 -14.46 -11.48
N ARG A 382 16.23 -14.75 -10.20
CA ARG A 382 16.74 -13.77 -9.22
C ARG A 382 18.12 -13.26 -9.60
N ARG A 383 19.01 -14.14 -10.03
CA ARG A 383 20.34 -13.76 -10.48
C ARG A 383 20.29 -12.90 -11.72
N GLU A 384 19.46 -13.22 -12.70
CA GLU A 384 19.30 -12.44 -13.93
C GLU A 384 18.77 -11.04 -13.65
N SER A 385 17.79 -10.90 -12.73
CA SER A 385 17.27 -9.60 -12.29
C SER A 385 18.36 -8.75 -11.61
N LEU A 386 19.18 -9.36 -10.77
CA LEU A 386 20.34 -8.68 -10.16
C LEU A 386 21.40 -8.30 -11.17
N ASP A 387 21.77 -9.19 -12.11
CA ASP A 387 22.75 -8.90 -13.16
C ASP A 387 22.32 -7.74 -14.07
N GLN A 388 21.03 -7.58 -14.26
CA GLN A 388 20.48 -6.44 -15.04
C GLN A 388 20.49 -5.16 -14.23
N ALA A 389 20.14 -5.22 -12.96
CA ALA A 389 20.25 -4.09 -12.05
C ALA A 389 21.71 -3.61 -11.94
N ASP A 390 22.66 -4.56 -11.82
CA ASP A 390 24.09 -4.29 -11.80
C ASP A 390 24.56 -3.48 -13.01
N LYS A 391 24.26 -3.95 -14.21
CA LYS A 391 24.65 -3.26 -15.46
C LYS A 391 24.12 -1.81 -15.53
N LEU A 392 22.92 -1.57 -15.01
CA LEU A 392 22.32 -0.25 -14.98
C LEU A 392 23.01 0.64 -13.95
N TYR A 393 23.19 0.15 -12.74
CA TYR A 393 23.80 0.89 -11.65
C TYR A 393 25.29 1.19 -11.91
N GLU A 394 26.07 0.19 -12.31
CA GLU A 394 27.50 0.35 -12.60
C GLU A 394 27.76 1.35 -13.73
N ARG A 395 26.95 1.33 -14.78
CA ARG A 395 27.06 2.27 -15.89
C ARG A 395 26.92 3.73 -15.46
N ILE A 396 26.09 4.00 -14.49
CA ILE A 396 25.85 5.36 -13.99
C ILE A 396 26.83 5.71 -12.88
N PHE A 397 27.11 4.77 -11.97
CA PHE A 397 28.10 4.96 -10.92
C PHE A 397 29.49 5.32 -11.48
N ALA A 398 29.91 4.68 -12.58
CA ALA A 398 31.15 5.01 -13.29
C ALA A 398 31.20 6.47 -13.79
N ARG A 399 30.05 7.12 -13.98
CA ARG A 399 29.95 8.55 -14.37
C ARG A 399 30.05 9.51 -13.20
N ARG A 400 30.17 8.98 -11.97
CA ARG A 400 30.22 9.76 -10.73
C ARG A 400 28.97 10.62 -10.52
N GLU A 401 27.81 10.09 -10.88
CA GLU A 401 26.54 10.74 -10.59
C GLU A 401 26.33 10.87 -9.08
N ASP A 402 25.81 12.02 -8.66
CA ASP A 402 25.59 12.37 -7.26
C ASP A 402 24.09 12.49 -6.91
N ASP A 403 23.20 12.04 -7.79
CA ASP A 403 21.75 12.00 -7.52
C ASP A 403 21.47 11.18 -6.26
N PRO A 404 20.87 11.78 -5.21
CA PRO A 404 20.70 11.10 -3.93
C PRO A 404 19.78 9.88 -3.99
N LEU A 405 18.73 9.89 -4.84
CA LEU A 405 17.83 8.75 -5.01
C LEU A 405 18.51 7.60 -5.76
N PHE A 406 19.36 7.92 -6.75
CA PHE A 406 20.19 6.94 -7.41
C PHE A 406 21.17 6.29 -6.43
N LEU A 407 21.91 7.09 -5.66
CA LEU A 407 22.87 6.59 -4.68
C LEU A 407 22.19 5.74 -3.60
N ALA A 408 20.99 6.11 -3.15
CA ALA A 408 20.21 5.31 -2.22
C ALA A 408 19.82 3.96 -2.82
N GLY A 409 19.29 3.94 -4.05
CA GLY A 409 18.94 2.71 -4.77
C GLY A 409 20.13 1.79 -4.99
N PHE A 410 21.27 2.35 -5.43
CA PHE A 410 22.52 1.65 -5.62
C PHE A 410 23.03 1.06 -4.30
N GLY A 411 23.06 1.84 -3.22
CA GLY A 411 23.49 1.34 -1.92
C GLY A 411 22.61 0.21 -1.37
N LEU A 412 21.30 0.26 -1.60
CA LEU A 412 20.38 -0.83 -1.26
C LEU A 412 20.57 -2.08 -2.15
N TYR A 413 20.99 -1.90 -3.40
CA TYR A 413 21.39 -2.98 -4.30
C TYR A 413 22.67 -3.67 -3.80
N GLU A 414 23.71 -2.90 -3.47
CA GLU A 414 24.99 -3.42 -2.97
C GLU A 414 24.81 -4.19 -1.65
N LEU A 415 23.89 -3.78 -0.78
CA LEU A 415 23.51 -4.57 0.39
C LEU A 415 22.93 -5.94 0.05
N GLN A 416 22.19 -6.03 -1.03
CA GLN A 416 21.56 -7.29 -1.45
C GLN A 416 22.57 -8.23 -2.11
N THR A 417 23.64 -7.69 -2.67
CA THR A 417 24.80 -8.42 -3.24
C THR A 417 25.94 -8.62 -2.24
N GLU A 418 25.73 -8.22 -0.99
CA GLU A 418 26.66 -8.39 0.15
C GLU A 418 27.95 -7.56 0.05
N ASP A 419 28.02 -6.53 -0.82
CA ASP A 419 29.11 -5.55 -0.80
C ASP A 419 28.83 -4.43 0.21
N ASN A 420 29.00 -4.74 1.49
CA ASN A 420 28.73 -3.80 2.58
C ASN A 420 29.57 -2.52 2.52
N LEU A 421 30.76 -2.56 1.93
CA LEU A 421 31.63 -1.38 1.82
C LEU A 421 31.08 -0.38 0.80
N ARG A 422 30.71 -0.85 -0.39
CA ARG A 422 30.12 -0.01 -1.43
C ARG A 422 28.74 0.47 -0.99
N ALA A 423 27.93 -0.40 -0.41
CA ALA A 423 26.63 -0.07 0.16
C ALA A 423 26.73 1.09 1.15
N ARG A 424 27.61 0.96 2.15
CA ARG A 424 27.83 2.02 3.16
C ARG A 424 28.22 3.35 2.53
N ASN A 425 29.18 3.35 1.59
CA ASN A 425 29.65 4.57 0.95
C ASN A 425 28.54 5.27 0.15
N ALA A 426 27.76 4.52 -0.60
CA ALA A 426 26.64 5.05 -1.37
C ALA A 426 25.51 5.57 -0.47
N LEU A 427 25.09 4.79 0.53
CA LEU A 427 24.07 5.19 1.49
C LEU A 427 24.50 6.42 2.31
N LYS A 428 25.79 6.48 2.71
CA LYS A 428 26.32 7.65 3.41
C LYS A 428 26.27 8.90 2.54
N ALA A 429 26.61 8.81 1.26
CA ALA A 429 26.53 9.92 0.34
C ALA A 429 25.07 10.35 0.12
N ALA A 430 24.15 9.40 -0.08
CA ALA A 430 22.72 9.67 -0.25
C ALA A 430 22.11 10.36 0.98
N THR A 431 22.39 9.85 2.19
CA THR A 431 21.85 10.40 3.43
C THR A 431 22.45 11.76 3.78
N ALA A 432 23.74 11.98 3.48
CA ALA A 432 24.39 13.29 3.65
C ALA A 432 23.79 14.35 2.71
N ALA A 433 23.33 13.96 1.53
CA ALA A 433 22.60 14.82 0.60
C ALA A 433 21.11 15.01 0.98
N GLY A 434 20.65 14.43 2.08
CA GLY A 434 19.27 14.60 2.58
C GLY A 434 18.22 13.85 1.76
N VAL A 435 18.54 12.68 1.22
CA VAL A 435 17.60 11.90 0.43
C VAL A 435 16.30 11.62 1.20
N VAL A 436 15.16 11.77 0.52
CA VAL A 436 13.86 11.35 1.08
C VAL A 436 13.65 9.87 0.72
N ARG A 437 14.21 9.00 1.55
CA ARG A 437 14.12 7.54 1.43
C ARG A 437 14.46 6.91 2.79
N PRO A 438 13.46 6.67 3.67
CA PRO A 438 13.68 6.21 5.05
C PRO A 438 14.56 4.97 5.14
N ARG A 439 14.39 4.03 4.20
CA ARG A 439 15.15 2.78 4.17
C ARG A 439 16.66 3.00 4.05
N ALA A 440 17.10 4.02 3.30
CA ALA A 440 18.52 4.33 3.18
C ALA A 440 19.17 4.67 4.53
N TYR A 441 18.45 5.43 5.36
CA TYR A 441 18.90 5.78 6.71
C TYR A 441 18.89 4.57 7.66
N VAL A 442 17.84 3.74 7.58
CA VAL A 442 17.72 2.53 8.42
C VAL A 442 18.85 1.55 8.11
N GLU A 443 19.11 1.28 6.83
CA GLU A 443 20.14 0.32 6.44
C GLU A 443 21.55 0.84 6.72
N LEU A 444 21.79 2.14 6.55
CA LEU A 444 23.06 2.74 6.97
C LEU A 444 23.26 2.62 8.49
N ALA A 445 22.21 2.92 9.27
CA ALA A 445 22.26 2.78 10.73
C ALA A 445 22.50 1.32 11.15
N ARG A 446 21.88 0.35 10.46
CA ARG A 446 22.08 -1.08 10.70
C ARG A 446 23.53 -1.50 10.42
N LEU A 447 24.09 -1.08 9.27
CA LEU A 447 25.50 -1.35 8.95
C LEU A 447 26.44 -0.78 10.01
N ARG A 448 26.21 0.47 10.44
CA ARG A 448 27.00 1.11 11.48
C ARG A 448 26.93 0.35 12.80
N LEU A 449 25.72 -0.07 13.17
CA LEU A 449 25.50 -0.85 14.39
C LEU A 449 26.22 -2.21 14.34
N GLU A 450 26.17 -2.91 13.21
CA GLU A 450 26.83 -4.19 13.02
C GLU A 450 28.38 -4.07 12.99
N GLU A 451 28.90 -2.99 12.42
CA GLU A 451 30.34 -2.70 12.41
C GLU A 451 30.89 -2.39 13.81
N SER A 452 30.09 -1.72 14.65
CA SER A 452 30.50 -1.31 16.00
C SER A 452 30.34 -2.43 17.03
N LEU A 453 29.55 -3.47 16.74
CA LEU A 453 29.34 -4.60 17.64
C LEU A 453 30.16 -5.81 17.17
N PRO A 454 31.15 -6.28 17.95
CA PRO A 454 31.97 -7.43 17.58
C PRO A 454 31.13 -8.72 17.48
N SER A 455 31.32 -9.48 16.40
CA SER A 455 30.52 -10.66 16.04
C SER A 455 30.70 -11.87 16.98
N ASP A 456 31.75 -11.90 17.80
CA ASP A 456 32.23 -13.11 18.51
C ASP A 456 32.19 -13.02 20.05
N GLN A 457 31.62 -11.96 20.60
CA GLN A 457 31.51 -11.84 22.04
C GLN A 457 30.04 -11.80 22.47
N GLU A 458 29.60 -12.85 23.17
CA GLU A 458 28.42 -12.83 24.06
C GLU A 458 28.53 -11.79 25.18
N GLY A 459 29.55 -10.92 25.10
CA GLY A 459 29.82 -9.81 26.00
C GLY A 459 29.26 -8.51 25.41
N ILE A 460 28.34 -7.94 26.12
CA ILE A 460 27.71 -6.64 25.94
C ILE A 460 28.82 -5.59 25.71
N GLY A 461 29.19 -5.38 24.44
CA GLY A 461 29.96 -4.22 24.05
C GLY A 461 29.02 -3.03 23.92
N ASP A 462 29.19 -2.02 24.77
CA ASP A 462 28.46 -0.77 24.62
C ASP A 462 29.04 0.00 23.44
N LEU A 463 28.16 0.66 22.67
CA LEU A 463 28.57 1.61 21.66
C LEU A 463 29.31 2.79 22.31
N SER A 464 30.27 3.37 21.60
CA SER A 464 30.78 4.68 22.00
C SER A 464 29.67 5.74 21.92
N ARG A 465 29.84 6.87 22.60
CA ARG A 465 28.84 7.96 22.56
C ARG A 465 28.65 8.51 21.16
N ASP A 466 29.70 8.61 20.38
CA ASP A 466 29.66 9.17 19.03
C ASP A 466 28.95 8.21 18.06
N GLU A 467 29.25 6.90 18.11
CA GLU A 467 28.57 5.88 17.31
C GLU A 467 27.10 5.81 17.65
N PHE A 468 26.74 5.78 18.94
CA PHE A 468 25.35 5.78 19.36
C PHE A 468 24.60 7.02 18.86
N ALA A 469 25.22 8.21 18.98
CA ALA A 469 24.62 9.46 18.52
C ALA A 469 24.43 9.48 17.00
N GLU A 470 25.42 9.00 16.22
CA GLU A 470 25.30 8.88 14.75
C GLU A 470 24.16 7.94 14.36
N ILE A 471 24.09 6.74 14.94
CA ILE A 471 23.07 5.73 14.66
C ILE A 471 21.66 6.26 14.99
N VAL A 472 21.49 6.85 16.19
CA VAL A 472 20.21 7.40 16.62
C VAL A 472 19.78 8.59 15.75
N ALA A 473 20.71 9.42 15.30
CA ALA A 473 20.42 10.54 14.40
C ALA A 473 19.89 10.05 13.05
N LEU A 474 20.51 9.04 12.45
CA LEU A 474 20.03 8.41 11.20
C LEU A 474 18.62 7.85 11.38
N LEU A 475 18.38 7.10 12.45
CA LEU A 475 17.07 6.48 12.72
C LEU A 475 15.99 7.52 13.04
N ASN A 476 16.34 8.62 13.71
CA ASN A 476 15.41 9.73 13.92
C ASN A 476 15.05 10.43 12.60
N THR A 477 15.99 10.56 11.68
CA THR A 477 15.71 11.11 10.34
C THR A 477 14.77 10.16 9.57
N ALA A 478 15.03 8.86 9.58
CA ALA A 478 14.15 7.86 8.98
C ALA A 478 12.72 7.90 9.56
N ARG A 479 12.59 8.02 10.89
CA ARG A 479 11.32 8.06 11.61
C ARG A 479 10.46 9.28 11.25
N LEU A 480 11.10 10.40 10.91
CA LEU A 480 10.41 11.63 10.55
C LEU A 480 9.99 11.67 9.07
N GLN A 481 10.48 10.76 8.26
CA GLN A 481 10.02 10.57 6.88
C GLN A 481 8.82 9.61 6.88
N MET A 482 7.73 9.98 6.23
CA MET A 482 6.51 9.17 6.18
C MET A 482 6.46 8.31 4.90
N PRO A 483 5.89 7.09 4.97
CA PRO A 483 5.47 6.40 6.19
C PRO A 483 6.66 5.93 7.02
N SER A 484 6.47 5.89 8.33
CA SER A 484 7.50 5.33 9.21
C SER A 484 7.67 3.84 8.95
N LEU A 485 8.92 3.41 8.79
CA LEU A 485 9.22 1.98 8.60
C LEU A 485 9.29 1.25 9.94
N ARG A 486 8.66 0.09 10.01
CA ARG A 486 8.74 -0.80 11.18
C ARG A 486 10.20 -1.15 11.54
N SER A 487 11.06 -1.37 10.53
CA SER A 487 12.48 -1.67 10.72
C SER A 487 13.24 -0.57 11.46
N THR A 488 12.84 0.70 11.33
CA THR A 488 13.43 1.82 12.07
C THR A 488 13.40 1.56 13.58
N TYR A 489 12.26 1.11 14.08
CA TYR A 489 12.08 0.90 15.53
C TYR A 489 12.76 -0.38 16.04
N PHE A 490 12.91 -1.40 15.21
CA PHE A 490 13.73 -2.58 15.55
C PHE A 490 15.20 -2.24 15.68
N VAL A 491 15.75 -1.51 14.69
CA VAL A 491 17.16 -1.09 14.75
C VAL A 491 17.38 -0.12 15.89
N LEU A 492 16.44 0.79 16.15
CA LEU A 492 16.49 1.72 17.27
C LEU A 492 16.47 0.99 18.62
N ALA A 493 15.60 -0.01 18.80
CA ALA A 493 15.57 -0.81 20.02
C ALA A 493 16.91 -1.52 20.26
N ARG A 494 17.49 -2.11 19.20
CA ARG A 494 18.81 -2.74 19.27
C ARG A 494 19.93 -1.75 19.59
N ALA A 495 19.89 -0.53 19.02
CA ALA A 495 20.87 0.52 19.39
C ALA A 495 20.77 0.89 20.88
N PHE A 496 19.55 1.03 21.42
CA PHE A 496 19.34 1.30 22.84
C PHE A 496 19.76 0.14 23.77
N GLU A 497 19.74 -1.10 23.29
CA GLU A 497 20.29 -2.24 24.05
C GLU A 497 21.79 -2.10 24.34
N HIS A 498 22.52 -1.41 23.44
CA HIS A 498 23.96 -1.16 23.48
C HIS A 498 24.31 0.31 23.77
N ALA A 499 23.37 1.05 24.36
CA ALA A 499 23.61 2.46 24.67
C ALA A 499 24.73 2.64 25.68
N PRO A 500 25.64 3.64 25.51
CA PRO A 500 26.80 3.87 26.37
C PRO A 500 26.45 4.29 27.80
N SER A 501 25.21 4.59 28.06
CA SER A 501 24.65 4.90 29.39
C SER A 501 23.16 4.51 29.40
N LYS A 502 22.65 4.26 30.62
CA LYS A 502 21.23 3.89 30.79
C LYS A 502 20.33 5.00 30.22
N PRO A 503 19.49 4.73 29.19
CA PRO A 503 18.57 5.70 28.64
C PRO A 503 17.47 6.07 29.64
N THR A 504 17.01 7.31 29.60
CA THR A 504 15.81 7.75 30.32
C THR A 504 14.53 7.33 29.57
N LEU A 505 13.38 7.40 30.25
CA LEU A 505 12.08 7.18 29.59
C LEU A 505 11.83 8.18 28.45
N GLY A 506 12.35 9.41 28.57
CA GLY A 506 12.28 10.41 27.52
C GLY A 506 13.04 10.01 26.26
N ASP A 507 14.23 9.41 26.43
CA ASP A 507 15.05 8.91 25.31
C ASP A 507 14.38 7.74 24.59
N LEU A 508 13.63 6.91 25.35
CA LEU A 508 12.93 5.73 24.83
C LEU A 508 11.56 6.04 24.23
N TRP A 509 11.10 7.31 24.29
CA TRP A 509 9.79 7.69 23.73
C TRP A 509 9.57 7.28 22.26
N PRO A 510 10.60 7.35 21.36
CA PRO A 510 10.43 6.89 19.98
C PRO A 510 10.05 5.41 19.88
N LEU A 511 10.53 4.55 20.80
CA LEU A 511 10.15 3.13 20.80
C LEU A 511 8.67 2.94 21.19
N SER A 512 8.20 3.72 22.16
CA SER A 512 6.76 3.74 22.51
C SER A 512 5.90 4.23 21.36
N GLU A 513 6.40 5.18 20.58
CA GLU A 513 5.76 5.63 19.34
C GLU A 513 5.67 4.48 18.34
N GLY A 514 6.78 3.74 18.12
CA GLY A 514 6.81 2.59 17.22
C GLY A 514 5.76 1.53 17.56
N VAL A 515 5.63 1.15 18.83
CA VAL A 515 4.59 0.21 19.29
C VAL A 515 3.17 0.76 19.07
N ARG A 516 2.97 2.08 19.12
CA ARG A 516 1.66 2.70 18.83
C ARG A 516 1.36 2.77 17.34
N LEU A 517 2.38 2.94 16.51
CA LEU A 517 2.23 3.00 15.06
C LEU A 517 2.05 1.60 14.45
N PHE A 518 2.64 0.59 15.08
CA PHE A 518 2.56 -0.80 14.64
C PHE A 518 1.97 -1.71 15.73
N PRO A 519 0.71 -1.45 16.17
CA PRO A 519 0.14 -2.15 17.32
C PRO A 519 -0.04 -3.65 17.10
N GLN A 520 -0.24 -4.08 15.84
CA GLN A 520 -0.39 -5.48 15.44
C GLN A 520 0.95 -6.23 15.37
N ASN A 521 2.09 -5.52 15.48
CA ASN A 521 3.40 -6.16 15.44
C ASN A 521 3.87 -6.64 16.80
N SER A 522 3.49 -7.87 17.13
CA SER A 522 3.80 -8.51 18.42
C SER A 522 5.31 -8.63 18.68
N ASN A 523 6.11 -8.86 17.63
CA ASN A 523 7.56 -8.95 17.75
C ASN A 523 8.21 -7.61 18.14
N LEU A 524 7.75 -6.50 17.54
CA LEU A 524 8.22 -5.17 17.91
C LEU A 524 7.87 -4.86 19.37
N ALA A 525 6.61 -5.09 19.73
CA ALA A 525 6.15 -4.85 21.09
C ALA A 525 6.90 -5.71 22.12
N TYR A 526 7.16 -6.98 21.78
CA TYR A 526 7.95 -7.88 22.63
C TYR A 526 9.39 -7.39 22.80
N SER A 527 10.06 -7.00 21.71
CA SER A 527 11.42 -6.49 21.74
C SER A 527 11.52 -5.22 22.61
N VAL A 528 10.62 -4.26 22.36
CA VAL A 528 10.58 -3.01 23.11
C VAL A 528 10.25 -3.26 24.60
N ALA A 529 9.24 -4.07 24.92
CA ALA A 529 8.90 -4.38 26.30
C ALA A 529 10.04 -5.13 27.03
N THR A 530 10.77 -6.01 26.32
CA THR A 530 11.95 -6.68 26.88
C THR A 530 13.08 -5.70 27.19
N LEU A 531 13.34 -4.73 26.32
CA LEU A 531 14.31 -3.67 26.57
C LEU A 531 13.92 -2.83 27.79
N TYR A 532 12.66 -2.37 27.86
CA TYR A 532 12.18 -1.60 29.02
C TYR A 532 12.35 -2.39 30.33
N ARG A 533 12.04 -3.69 30.33
CA ARG A 533 12.28 -4.56 31.50
C ARG A 533 13.77 -4.61 31.88
N ARG A 534 14.67 -4.81 30.90
CA ARG A 534 16.13 -4.86 31.15
C ARG A 534 16.66 -3.55 31.74
N LEU A 535 16.07 -2.44 31.36
CA LEU A 535 16.39 -1.11 31.88
C LEU A 535 15.70 -0.80 33.22
N GLY A 536 14.84 -1.68 33.73
CA GLY A 536 14.15 -1.53 35.02
C GLY A 536 12.85 -0.70 34.94
N TYR A 537 12.31 -0.46 33.75
CA TYR A 537 11.04 0.24 33.52
C TYR A 537 9.90 -0.79 33.42
N THR A 538 9.58 -1.46 34.53
CA THR A 538 8.70 -2.64 34.58
C THR A 538 7.25 -2.31 34.25
N ASP A 539 6.75 -1.17 34.72
CA ASP A 539 5.35 -0.77 34.52
C ASP A 539 5.10 -0.41 33.04
N GLU A 540 6.05 0.27 32.40
CA GLU A 540 5.97 0.60 30.99
C GLU A 540 6.08 -0.67 30.13
N ALA A 541 6.98 -1.59 30.50
CA ALA A 541 7.08 -2.89 29.82
C ALA A 541 5.77 -3.67 29.89
N ALA A 542 5.12 -3.71 31.06
CA ALA A 542 3.83 -4.37 31.25
C ALA A 542 2.72 -3.69 30.43
N SER A 543 2.68 -2.36 30.44
CA SER A 543 1.71 -1.59 29.65
C SER A 543 1.83 -1.88 28.14
N MET A 544 3.05 -1.96 27.60
CA MET A 544 3.29 -2.30 26.20
C MET A 544 2.87 -3.73 25.87
N ALA A 545 3.21 -4.68 26.73
CA ALA A 545 2.83 -6.08 26.54
C ALA A 545 1.30 -6.26 26.59
N HIS A 546 0.60 -5.62 27.52
CA HIS A 546 -0.86 -5.64 27.57
C HIS A 546 -1.50 -5.07 26.31
N ARG A 547 -0.98 -3.94 25.82
CA ARG A 547 -1.47 -3.34 24.58
C ARG A 547 -1.27 -4.28 23.38
N ALA A 548 -0.09 -4.89 23.27
CA ALA A 548 0.20 -5.79 22.17
C ALA A 548 -0.67 -7.07 22.20
N ILE A 549 -0.97 -7.61 23.37
CA ILE A 549 -1.89 -8.76 23.51
C ILE A 549 -3.27 -8.41 22.94
N ALA A 550 -3.75 -7.19 23.18
CA ALA A 550 -5.06 -6.77 22.71
C ALA A 550 -5.16 -6.65 21.17
N PHE A 551 -4.03 -6.55 20.48
CA PHE A 551 -3.93 -6.52 19.01
C PHE A 551 -3.39 -7.83 18.42
N ALA A 552 -3.03 -8.81 19.25
CA ALA A 552 -2.43 -10.05 18.77
C ALA A 552 -3.44 -10.88 17.96
N GLU A 553 -3.10 -11.14 16.71
CA GLU A 553 -3.96 -11.88 15.77
C GLU A 553 -3.84 -13.39 15.95
N THR A 554 -2.71 -13.89 16.47
CA THR A 554 -2.47 -15.32 16.66
C THR A 554 -2.39 -15.72 18.14
N ASP A 555 -2.77 -16.96 18.43
CA ASP A 555 -2.61 -17.52 19.79
C ASP A 555 -1.13 -17.65 20.18
N GLY A 556 -0.24 -17.82 19.20
CA GLY A 556 1.22 -17.82 19.40
C GLY A 556 1.71 -16.48 19.94
N ASP A 557 1.29 -15.38 19.33
CA ASP A 557 1.63 -14.03 19.77
C ASP A 557 1.08 -13.72 21.16
N ARG A 558 -0.18 -14.07 21.40
CA ARG A 558 -0.81 -13.93 22.73
C ARG A 558 -0.03 -14.70 23.79
N SER A 559 0.39 -15.93 23.49
CA SER A 559 1.18 -16.76 24.39
C SER A 559 2.57 -16.17 24.69
N LEU A 560 3.26 -15.68 23.66
CA LEU A 560 4.58 -15.04 23.77
C LEU A 560 4.53 -13.83 24.71
N LEU A 561 3.58 -12.93 24.50
CA LEU A 561 3.40 -11.71 25.28
C LEU A 561 2.90 -11.99 26.71
N SER A 562 2.00 -12.96 26.88
CA SER A 562 1.54 -13.40 28.19
C SER A 562 2.67 -14.02 29.01
N GLY A 563 3.56 -14.78 28.36
CA GLY A 563 4.77 -15.30 28.98
C GLY A 563 5.75 -14.18 29.41
N LEU A 564 5.80 -13.08 28.69
CA LEU A 564 6.56 -11.89 29.10
C LEU A 564 5.93 -11.24 30.34
N LEU A 565 4.62 -11.03 30.37
CA LEU A 565 3.91 -10.47 31.53
C LEU A 565 4.11 -11.31 32.79
N ALA A 566 4.04 -12.63 32.69
CA ALA A 566 4.31 -13.51 33.81
C ALA A 566 5.74 -13.39 34.37
N ARG A 567 6.71 -13.00 33.55
CA ARG A 567 8.09 -12.71 33.98
C ARG A 567 8.27 -11.30 34.56
N LEU A 568 7.41 -10.35 34.22
CA LEU A 568 7.38 -9.00 34.78
C LEU A 568 6.74 -8.96 36.17
N ALA A 569 5.84 -9.88 36.44
CA ALA A 569 5.14 -9.99 37.75
C ALA A 569 5.98 -10.68 38.84
N LYS A 570 7.14 -11.27 38.49
CA LYS A 570 8.11 -11.90 39.40
C LYS A 570 9.23 -10.98 39.80
#